data_e40201e18813ba8ccfdcb41af07a0bf4
#
_entry.id   e40201e18813ba8ccfdcb41af07a0bf4
#
_cell.length_a   1.000
_cell.length_b   1.000
_cell.length_c   1.000
_cell.angle_alpha   90.00
_cell.angle_beta   90.00
_cell.angle_gamma   90.00
#
_symmetry.space_group_name_H-M   'P 1'
#
loop_
_entity.id
_entity.type
_entity.pdbx_description
1 polymer ?
#
loop_
_entity_poly.entity_id
_entity_poly.type
_entity_poly.pdbx_seq_one_letter_code
_entity_poly.pdbx_strand_id
1 'polypeptide(L)'
;MNTRLVGSQLSIACLLLMVPVALADTKPTKATVRAADGLSIAYDVRGKGDTALVFLHGWCGDREFWKHQLDAFAGDYRVVALDQAGHGESGKDRKHWTLTDLAADVEAVVKAQGLQRVILVGHSMGGPVGLAAAKRLPGTVVAVIGVDTLHNVEYKWPEEQTKQILAAFEADFKGTLRGALKGMLPEKADPELVKWIATKAESQDPKMAVGLMRDLSGVDTKALLKDAKVPVRCINAAPATQFAIPTASDINKKYGDFDVVIMEGVGHFPMLEKPAEFNEKLRGVLKEFAGKK
;
A
#
# COMPACT_ATOMS: atom_id res chain seq x y z
N MET A 1 77.61 -33.65 8.00
CA MET A 1 77.18 -32.30 8.39
C MET A 1 75.77 -32.10 7.90
N ASN A 2 74.78 -32.26 8.81
CA ASN A 2 73.35 -32.14 8.50
C ASN A 2 72.81 -30.82 9.06
N THR A 3 72.51 -29.88 8.22
CA THR A 3 71.79 -28.64 8.60
C THR A 3 70.30 -28.83 8.38
N ARG A 4 69.52 -28.86 9.47
CA ARG A 4 68.05 -28.82 9.45
C ARG A 4 67.61 -27.36 9.35
N LEU A 5 66.82 -27.06 8.31
CA LEU A 5 66.08 -25.83 8.18
C LEU A 5 64.77 -25.96 8.98
N VAL A 6 64.57 -25.08 9.94
CA VAL A 6 63.34 -24.93 10.69
C VAL A 6 62.46 -23.88 9.97
N GLY A 7 61.38 -24.34 9.37
CA GLY A 7 60.41 -23.46 8.77
C GLY A 7 59.40 -22.95 9.82
N SER A 8 59.38 -21.66 10.08
CA SER A 8 58.40 -21.01 10.93
C SER A 8 57.11 -20.76 10.13
N GLN A 9 56.02 -21.41 10.51
CA GLN A 9 54.70 -21.10 9.99
C GLN A 9 54.14 -19.88 10.76
N LEU A 10 53.94 -18.77 10.04
CA LEU A 10 53.16 -17.63 10.55
C LEU A 10 51.66 -17.93 10.37
N SER A 11 50.98 -18.18 11.44
CA SER A 11 49.51 -18.25 11.45
C SER A 11 48.94 -16.85 11.53
N ILE A 12 48.34 -16.37 10.41
CA ILE A 12 47.57 -15.12 10.38
C ILE A 12 46.20 -15.42 10.92
N ALA A 13 45.95 -15.05 12.16
CA ALA A 13 44.59 -15.07 12.75
C ALA A 13 43.77 -13.90 12.17
N CYS A 14 42.85 -14.23 11.28
CA CYS A 14 41.88 -13.26 10.75
C CYS A 14 40.82 -12.97 11.83
N LEU A 15 40.94 -11.84 12.53
CA LEU A 15 40.00 -11.37 13.52
C LEU A 15 38.78 -10.79 12.78
N LEU A 16 37.73 -11.59 12.64
CA LEU A 16 36.42 -11.10 12.15
C LEU A 16 35.83 -10.18 13.21
N LEU A 17 35.95 -8.87 12.98
CA LEU A 17 35.24 -7.84 13.72
C LEU A 17 33.74 -8.00 13.38
N MET A 18 32.98 -8.67 14.25
CA MET A 18 31.53 -8.60 14.22
C MET A 18 31.10 -7.16 14.63
N VAL A 19 30.82 -6.33 13.65
CA VAL A 19 30.12 -5.06 13.89
C VAL A 19 28.70 -5.41 14.38
N PRO A 20 28.30 -5.00 15.57
CA PRO A 20 26.93 -5.24 16.01
C PRO A 20 26.00 -4.48 15.06
N VAL A 21 25.17 -5.22 14.30
CA VAL A 21 24.02 -4.65 13.62
C VAL A 21 23.09 -4.20 14.73
N ALA A 22 23.02 -2.90 14.96
CA ALA A 22 22.04 -2.33 15.87
C ALA A 22 20.66 -2.73 15.34
N LEU A 23 19.95 -3.59 16.07
CA LEU A 23 18.56 -3.89 15.82
C LEU A 23 17.82 -2.54 15.86
N ALA A 24 17.33 -2.09 14.71
CA ALA A 24 16.51 -0.89 14.66
C ALA A 24 15.35 -1.06 15.64
N ASP A 25 15.04 -0.02 16.40
CA ASP A 25 13.89 -0.01 17.32
C ASP A 25 12.62 -0.21 16.46
N THR A 26 12.14 -1.45 16.44
CA THR A 26 11.02 -1.87 15.58
C THR A 26 9.66 -1.56 16.19
N LYS A 27 9.62 -1.02 17.42
CA LYS A 27 8.35 -0.63 18.04
C LYS A 27 7.71 0.52 17.29
N PRO A 28 6.41 0.41 16.92
CA PRO A 28 5.72 1.49 16.25
C PRO A 28 5.57 2.70 17.17
N THR A 29 5.88 3.88 16.65
CA THR A 29 5.44 5.13 17.26
C THR A 29 4.08 5.47 16.69
N LYS A 30 3.04 5.37 17.52
CA LYS A 30 1.69 5.82 17.16
C LYS A 30 1.61 7.34 17.23
N ALA A 31 1.02 7.95 16.22
CA ALA A 31 0.85 9.39 16.14
C ALA A 31 -0.48 9.75 15.46
N THR A 32 -0.85 11.02 15.59
CA THR A 32 -2.01 11.59 14.89
C THR A 32 -1.65 12.96 14.33
N VAL A 33 -2.33 13.35 13.26
CA VAL A 33 -2.30 14.70 12.71
C VAL A 33 -3.71 15.20 12.46
N ARG A 34 -3.92 16.52 12.51
CA ARG A 34 -5.18 17.13 12.11
C ARG A 34 -5.20 17.33 10.59
N ALA A 35 -6.20 16.78 9.94
CA ALA A 35 -6.54 17.08 8.55
C ALA A 35 -7.04 18.55 8.43
N ALA A 36 -7.17 19.06 7.20
CA ALA A 36 -7.61 20.43 6.97
C ALA A 36 -9.02 20.74 7.49
N ASP A 37 -9.89 19.72 7.54
CA ASP A 37 -11.24 19.82 8.13
C ASP A 37 -11.28 19.58 9.64
N GLY A 38 -10.11 19.43 10.27
CA GLY A 38 -9.96 19.21 11.70
C GLY A 38 -10.07 17.75 12.14
N LEU A 39 -10.33 16.81 11.20
CA LEU A 39 -10.38 15.38 11.51
C LEU A 39 -9.01 14.86 11.96
N SER A 40 -8.97 13.96 12.93
CA SER A 40 -7.72 13.32 13.37
C SER A 40 -7.39 12.14 12.46
N ILE A 41 -6.18 12.12 11.89
CA ILE A 41 -5.66 11.02 11.10
C ILE A 41 -4.62 10.27 11.93
N ALA A 42 -4.89 9.00 12.21
CA ALA A 42 -4.01 8.13 12.97
C ALA A 42 -3.02 7.40 12.05
N TYR A 43 -1.78 7.28 12.50
CA TYR A 43 -0.76 6.55 11.76
C TYR A 43 0.32 5.99 12.67
N ASP A 44 1.01 4.96 12.21
CA ASP A 44 2.18 4.36 12.84
C ASP A 44 3.43 4.74 12.05
N VAL A 45 4.54 4.99 12.77
CA VAL A 45 5.85 5.24 12.18
C VAL A 45 6.84 4.22 12.70
N ARG A 46 7.67 3.65 11.83
CA ARG A 46 8.77 2.74 12.18
C ARG A 46 10.01 3.04 11.34
N GLY A 47 11.15 2.61 11.83
CA GLY A 47 12.41 2.71 11.12
C GLY A 47 12.91 4.13 10.93
N LYS A 48 14.00 4.26 10.21
CA LYS A 48 14.69 5.51 9.90
C LYS A 48 15.25 5.42 8.49
N GLY A 49 15.30 6.53 7.78
CA GLY A 49 15.85 6.60 6.43
C GLY A 49 15.44 7.89 5.74
N ASP A 50 16.21 8.27 4.72
CA ASP A 50 15.95 9.47 3.92
C ASP A 50 14.74 9.30 3.00
N THR A 51 14.47 8.05 2.59
CA THR A 51 13.27 7.70 1.82
C THR A 51 12.23 7.09 2.75
N ALA A 52 11.02 7.61 2.68
CA ALA A 52 9.88 7.06 3.41
C ALA A 52 8.99 6.21 2.50
N LEU A 53 8.52 5.07 3.01
CA LEU A 53 7.42 4.31 2.45
C LEU A 53 6.15 4.68 3.21
N VAL A 54 5.16 5.21 2.50
CA VAL A 54 3.86 5.56 3.09
C VAL A 54 2.80 4.61 2.54
N PHE A 55 2.25 3.79 3.42
CA PHE A 55 1.31 2.73 3.09
C PHE A 55 -0.14 3.18 3.25
N LEU A 56 -0.93 2.99 2.19
CA LEU A 56 -2.33 3.37 2.07
C LEU A 56 -3.17 2.10 1.88
N HIS A 57 -4.03 1.78 2.83
CA HIS A 57 -4.90 0.60 2.74
C HIS A 57 -6.04 0.77 1.72
N GLY A 58 -6.71 -0.32 1.36
CA GLY A 58 -7.86 -0.33 0.49
C GLY A 58 -9.16 0.07 1.20
N TRP A 59 -10.27 0.11 0.44
CA TRP A 59 -11.60 0.33 0.94
C TRP A 59 -11.94 -0.66 2.08
N CYS A 60 -12.51 -0.17 3.17
CA CYS A 60 -12.86 -0.94 4.37
C CYS A 60 -11.68 -1.66 5.07
N GLY A 61 -10.43 -1.30 4.74
CA GLY A 61 -9.24 -1.76 5.47
C GLY A 61 -8.84 -0.84 6.61
N ASP A 62 -7.69 -1.10 7.19
CA ASP A 62 -6.97 -0.22 8.10
C ASP A 62 -5.44 -0.44 7.97
N ARG A 63 -4.63 0.30 8.72
CA ARG A 63 -3.16 0.21 8.64
C ARG A 63 -2.59 -1.16 9.01
N GLU A 64 -3.34 -2.01 9.74
CA GLU A 64 -2.89 -3.36 10.08
C GLU A 64 -2.85 -4.31 8.88
N PHE A 65 -3.48 -3.94 7.74
CA PHE A 65 -3.32 -4.66 6.49
C PHE A 65 -1.87 -4.67 6.00
N TRP A 66 -1.04 -3.77 6.52
CA TRP A 66 0.38 -3.64 6.19
C TRP A 66 1.32 -4.21 7.26
N LYS A 67 0.80 -4.95 8.27
CA LYS A 67 1.58 -5.47 9.41
C LYS A 67 2.86 -6.21 9.03
N HIS A 68 2.82 -6.99 7.94
CA HIS A 68 3.98 -7.76 7.47
C HIS A 68 5.00 -6.91 6.70
N GLN A 69 4.58 -5.76 6.14
CA GLN A 69 5.43 -4.85 5.41
C GLN A 69 6.13 -3.87 6.36
N LEU A 70 5.43 -3.42 7.40
CA LEU A 70 5.98 -2.46 8.35
C LEU A 70 7.28 -2.98 8.98
N ASP A 71 7.29 -4.23 9.45
CA ASP A 71 8.48 -4.84 10.04
C ASP A 71 9.56 -5.14 8.99
N ALA A 72 9.15 -5.63 7.83
CA ALA A 72 10.07 -6.05 6.78
C ALA A 72 10.88 -4.89 6.17
N PHE A 73 10.37 -3.66 6.20
CA PHE A 73 10.99 -2.50 5.56
C PHE A 73 11.55 -1.47 6.55
N ALA A 74 11.26 -1.56 7.84
CA ALA A 74 11.71 -0.60 8.85
C ALA A 74 13.24 -0.56 9.03
N GLY A 75 13.96 -1.60 8.63
CA GLY A 75 15.43 -1.63 8.67
C GLY A 75 16.09 -0.70 7.65
N ASP A 76 15.45 -0.52 6.49
CA ASP A 76 16.02 0.18 5.33
C ASP A 76 15.34 1.53 5.06
N TYR A 77 14.11 1.71 5.52
CA TYR A 77 13.26 2.86 5.22
C TYR A 77 12.62 3.43 6.47
N ARG A 78 12.26 4.69 6.43
CA ARG A 78 11.23 5.22 7.32
C ARG A 78 9.88 4.76 6.79
N VAL A 79 9.15 3.99 7.59
CA VAL A 79 7.88 3.37 7.20
C VAL A 79 6.73 4.04 7.94
N VAL A 80 5.72 4.50 7.21
CA VAL A 80 4.51 5.12 7.74
C VAL A 80 3.30 4.37 7.20
N ALA A 81 2.41 3.94 8.08
CA ALA A 81 1.10 3.41 7.66
C ALA A 81 0.00 4.19 8.37
N LEU A 82 -0.95 4.71 7.61
CA LEU A 82 -2.05 5.49 8.17
C LEU A 82 -3.37 4.74 8.06
N ASP A 83 -4.25 4.99 9.02
CA ASP A 83 -5.67 4.73 8.83
C ASP A 83 -6.24 5.91 8.04
N GLN A 84 -6.74 5.67 6.84
CA GLN A 84 -7.41 6.71 6.08
C GLN A 84 -8.66 7.19 6.84
N ALA A 85 -9.04 8.45 6.67
CA ALA A 85 -10.21 9.00 7.37
C ALA A 85 -11.44 8.07 7.26
N GLY A 86 -12.18 7.94 8.34
CA GLY A 86 -13.31 7.03 8.44
C GLY A 86 -12.96 5.60 8.86
N HIS A 87 -11.68 5.21 8.80
CA HIS A 87 -11.21 3.86 9.09
C HIS A 87 -10.35 3.79 10.36
N GLY A 88 -10.24 2.60 10.92
CA GLY A 88 -9.37 2.29 12.05
C GLY A 88 -9.53 3.24 13.24
N GLU A 89 -8.41 3.82 13.69
CA GLU A 89 -8.32 4.79 14.78
C GLU A 89 -8.44 6.26 14.29
N SER A 90 -8.56 6.50 12.97
CA SER A 90 -8.81 7.83 12.42
C SER A 90 -10.22 8.32 12.68
N GLY A 91 -10.39 9.65 12.67
CA GLY A 91 -11.68 10.30 12.87
C GLY A 91 -12.73 9.86 11.87
N LYS A 92 -14.01 9.84 12.30
CA LYS A 92 -15.13 9.30 11.53
C LYS A 92 -16.26 10.32 11.29
N ASP A 93 -16.06 11.57 11.74
CA ASP A 93 -17.09 12.61 11.62
C ASP A 93 -16.76 13.56 10.45
N ARG A 94 -16.91 13.04 9.21
CA ARG A 94 -16.77 13.80 7.97
C ARG A 94 -18.11 13.78 7.22
N LYS A 95 -18.53 14.91 6.69
CA LYS A 95 -19.82 15.03 5.98
C LYS A 95 -19.80 14.39 4.61
N HIS A 96 -18.69 14.49 3.90
CA HIS A 96 -18.51 13.97 2.56
C HIS A 96 -17.23 13.13 2.50
N TRP A 97 -17.32 11.97 1.90
CA TRP A 97 -16.23 11.03 1.79
C TRP A 97 -15.75 11.00 0.35
N THR A 98 -14.61 11.62 0.09
CA THR A 98 -14.05 11.70 -1.26
C THR A 98 -12.59 11.25 -1.30
N LEU A 99 -12.18 10.70 -2.42
CA LEU A 99 -10.79 10.33 -2.66
C LEU A 99 -9.85 11.54 -2.61
N THR A 100 -10.34 12.71 -3.02
CA THR A 100 -9.59 13.96 -2.94
C THR A 100 -9.29 14.37 -1.50
N ASP A 101 -10.24 14.18 -0.59
CA ASP A 101 -10.04 14.45 0.83
C ASP A 101 -9.07 13.44 1.45
N LEU A 102 -9.17 12.15 1.10
CA LEU A 102 -8.20 11.15 1.54
C LEU A 102 -6.77 11.48 1.06
N ALA A 103 -6.62 11.98 -0.15
CA ALA A 103 -5.32 12.44 -0.65
C ALA A 103 -4.78 13.66 0.11
N ALA A 104 -5.64 14.57 0.55
CA ALA A 104 -5.27 15.70 1.40
C ALA A 104 -4.86 15.23 2.81
N ASP A 105 -5.49 14.18 3.33
CA ASP A 105 -5.09 13.57 4.61
C ASP A 105 -3.68 12.95 4.52
N VAL A 106 -3.36 12.28 3.40
CA VAL A 106 -2.00 11.77 3.14
C VAL A 106 -1.00 12.90 3.12
N GLU A 107 -1.31 14.02 2.45
CA GLU A 107 -0.46 15.21 2.42
C GLU A 107 -0.21 15.76 3.84
N ALA A 108 -1.25 15.80 4.69
CA ALA A 108 -1.11 16.25 6.08
C ALA A 108 -0.16 15.36 6.87
N VAL A 109 -0.25 14.03 6.73
CA VAL A 109 0.67 13.08 7.38
C VAL A 109 2.11 13.27 6.89
N VAL A 110 2.33 13.36 5.58
CA VAL A 110 3.65 13.56 4.96
C VAL A 110 4.31 14.84 5.49
N LYS A 111 3.56 15.95 5.53
CA LYS A 111 4.03 17.25 6.05
C LYS A 111 4.32 17.20 7.54
N ALA A 112 3.43 16.64 8.34
CA ALA A 112 3.61 16.53 9.80
C ALA A 112 4.84 15.71 10.18
N GLN A 113 5.17 14.70 9.36
CA GLN A 113 6.35 13.88 9.53
C GLN A 113 7.63 14.47 8.90
N GLY A 114 7.55 15.63 8.25
CA GLY A 114 8.69 16.28 7.61
C GLY A 114 9.35 15.44 6.52
N LEU A 115 8.57 14.59 5.83
CA LEU A 115 9.10 13.67 4.83
C LEU A 115 9.45 14.44 3.55
N GLN A 116 10.69 14.28 3.07
CA GLN A 116 11.19 14.99 1.88
C GLN A 116 11.21 14.09 0.63
N ARG A 117 11.30 12.78 0.81
CA ARG A 117 11.36 11.80 -0.25
C ARG A 117 10.44 10.63 0.10
N VAL A 118 9.34 10.49 -0.64
CA VAL A 118 8.25 9.56 -0.34
C VAL A 118 7.96 8.65 -1.52
N ILE A 119 7.81 7.36 -1.25
CA ILE A 119 7.19 6.40 -2.14
C ILE A 119 5.85 6.02 -1.50
N LEU A 120 4.76 6.28 -2.20
CA LEU A 120 3.43 5.89 -1.77
C LEU A 120 3.16 4.46 -2.19
N VAL A 121 2.71 3.61 -1.25
CA VAL A 121 2.35 2.21 -1.53
C VAL A 121 0.87 2.03 -1.23
N GLY A 122 0.04 1.90 -2.27
CA GLY A 122 -1.41 1.94 -2.14
C GLY A 122 -2.10 0.66 -2.61
N HIS A 123 -2.83 0.01 -1.71
CA HIS A 123 -3.65 -1.16 -2.03
C HIS A 123 -5.04 -0.76 -2.51
N SER A 124 -5.52 -1.34 -3.60
CA SER A 124 -6.90 -1.15 -4.10
C SER A 124 -7.26 0.34 -4.21
N MET A 125 -8.25 0.85 -3.47
CA MET A 125 -8.58 2.28 -3.35
C MET A 125 -7.36 3.15 -3.00
N GLY A 126 -6.40 2.62 -2.23
CA GLY A 126 -5.15 3.33 -1.89
C GLY A 126 -4.29 3.67 -3.10
N GLY A 127 -4.42 2.99 -4.23
CA GLY A 127 -3.74 3.31 -5.48
C GLY A 127 -4.17 4.66 -6.07
N PRO A 128 -5.45 4.86 -6.42
CA PRO A 128 -5.97 6.16 -6.83
C PRO A 128 -5.75 7.28 -5.80
N VAL A 129 -5.88 7.00 -4.48
CA VAL A 129 -5.53 7.97 -3.42
C VAL A 129 -4.05 8.36 -3.52
N GLY A 130 -3.16 7.39 -3.73
CA GLY A 130 -1.72 7.64 -3.90
C GLY A 130 -1.42 8.51 -5.12
N LEU A 131 -2.08 8.29 -6.27
CA LEU A 131 -1.94 9.14 -7.45
C LEU A 131 -2.40 10.59 -7.17
N ALA A 132 -3.55 10.75 -6.52
CA ALA A 132 -4.07 12.06 -6.14
C ALA A 132 -3.15 12.77 -5.14
N ALA A 133 -2.57 12.04 -4.18
CA ALA A 133 -1.61 12.58 -3.21
C ALA A 133 -0.28 12.96 -3.88
N ALA A 134 0.21 12.19 -4.87
CA ALA A 134 1.41 12.54 -5.63
C ALA A 134 1.27 13.87 -6.36
N LYS A 135 0.10 14.14 -6.96
CA LYS A 135 -0.22 15.44 -7.57
C LYS A 135 -0.15 16.60 -6.57
N ARG A 136 -0.52 16.36 -5.31
CA ARG A 136 -0.50 17.37 -4.22
C ARG A 136 0.88 17.60 -3.63
N LEU A 137 1.80 16.65 -3.80
CA LEU A 137 3.14 16.62 -3.20
C LEU A 137 4.26 16.57 -4.26
N PRO A 138 4.26 17.52 -5.23
CA PRO A 138 5.27 17.54 -6.27
C PRO A 138 6.67 17.71 -5.66
N GLY A 139 7.64 16.96 -6.17
CA GLY A 139 9.02 16.96 -5.67
C GLY A 139 9.23 16.16 -4.38
N THR A 140 8.19 15.89 -3.60
CA THR A 140 8.26 15.06 -2.37
C THR A 140 7.96 13.61 -2.69
N VAL A 141 6.85 13.34 -3.40
CA VAL A 141 6.54 11.98 -3.86
C VAL A 141 7.36 11.69 -5.11
N VAL A 142 8.15 10.62 -5.06
CA VAL A 142 9.06 10.22 -6.14
C VAL A 142 8.56 9.00 -6.93
N ALA A 143 7.62 8.25 -6.39
CA ALA A 143 6.95 7.13 -7.05
C ALA A 143 5.65 6.77 -6.34
N VAL A 144 4.74 6.12 -7.09
CA VAL A 144 3.56 5.43 -6.54
C VAL A 144 3.67 3.94 -6.88
N ILE A 145 3.51 3.08 -5.87
CA ILE A 145 3.45 1.63 -6.03
C ILE A 145 2.02 1.19 -5.73
N GLY A 146 1.31 0.75 -6.75
CA GLY A 146 -0.03 0.18 -6.62
C GLY A 146 0.05 -1.29 -6.20
N VAL A 147 -0.87 -1.73 -5.37
CA VAL A 147 -1.00 -3.13 -4.96
C VAL A 147 -2.41 -3.60 -5.27
N ASP A 148 -2.52 -4.50 -6.21
CA ASP A 148 -3.77 -5.00 -6.80
C ASP A 148 -4.77 -3.89 -7.13
N THR A 149 -4.32 -2.96 -7.96
CA THR A 149 -5.04 -1.74 -8.34
C THR A 149 -4.59 -1.24 -9.72
N LEU A 150 -5.24 -0.19 -10.24
CA LEU A 150 -4.90 0.44 -11.51
C LEU A 150 -4.80 -0.55 -12.68
N HIS A 151 -5.66 -1.56 -12.70
CA HIS A 151 -5.64 -2.61 -13.70
C HIS A 151 -5.86 -2.08 -15.12
N ASN A 152 -6.80 -1.15 -15.28
CA ASN A 152 -7.07 -0.45 -16.54
C ASN A 152 -7.60 0.95 -16.23
N VAL A 153 -6.77 1.97 -16.46
CA VAL A 153 -7.14 3.36 -16.14
C VAL A 153 -8.20 3.97 -17.10
N GLU A 154 -8.48 3.31 -18.21
CA GLU A 154 -9.60 3.67 -19.11
C GLU A 154 -10.92 3.02 -18.70
N TYR A 155 -10.88 2.03 -17.78
CA TYR A 155 -12.10 1.36 -17.33
C TYR A 155 -13.03 2.34 -16.61
N LYS A 156 -14.27 2.36 -17.05
CA LYS A 156 -15.33 3.11 -16.38
C LYS A 156 -16.35 2.12 -15.84
N TRP A 157 -16.74 2.31 -14.61
CA TRP A 157 -17.80 1.54 -14.00
C TRP A 157 -19.11 1.79 -14.77
N PRO A 158 -19.80 0.73 -15.27
CA PRO A 158 -21.08 0.91 -15.92
C PRO A 158 -22.08 1.51 -14.92
N GLU A 159 -22.75 2.58 -15.33
CA GLU A 159 -23.61 3.36 -14.42
C GLU A 159 -24.68 2.52 -13.74
N GLU A 160 -25.37 1.67 -14.49
CA GLU A 160 -26.44 0.82 -13.97
C GLU A 160 -25.90 -0.25 -12.98
N GLN A 161 -24.77 -0.86 -13.30
CA GLN A 161 -24.12 -1.81 -12.40
C GLN A 161 -23.66 -1.12 -11.11
N THR A 162 -23.13 0.09 -11.22
CA THR A 162 -22.71 0.90 -10.07
C THR A 162 -23.89 1.20 -9.17
N LYS A 163 -25.03 1.63 -9.73
CA LYS A 163 -26.26 1.85 -8.95
C LYS A 163 -26.72 0.59 -8.21
N GLN A 164 -26.69 -0.56 -8.89
CA GLN A 164 -27.08 -1.84 -8.29
C GLN A 164 -26.15 -2.24 -7.14
N ILE A 165 -24.83 -2.10 -7.32
CA ILE A 165 -23.84 -2.40 -6.27
C ILE A 165 -24.04 -1.48 -5.06
N LEU A 166 -24.18 -0.18 -5.28
CA LEU A 166 -24.42 0.77 -4.19
C LEU A 166 -25.71 0.49 -3.44
N ALA A 167 -26.80 0.21 -4.17
CA ALA A 167 -28.08 -0.15 -3.56
C ALA A 167 -28.00 -1.44 -2.73
N ALA A 168 -27.26 -2.44 -3.19
CA ALA A 168 -27.02 -3.68 -2.44
C ALA A 168 -26.27 -3.41 -1.13
N PHE A 169 -25.24 -2.58 -1.15
CA PHE A 169 -24.51 -2.18 0.07
C PHE A 169 -25.36 -1.32 1.01
N GLU A 170 -26.23 -0.46 0.49
CA GLU A 170 -27.17 0.33 1.30
C GLU A 170 -28.24 -0.53 1.98
N ALA A 171 -28.70 -1.59 1.30
CA ALA A 171 -29.72 -2.50 1.82
C ALA A 171 -29.18 -3.50 2.85
N ASP A 172 -28.03 -4.13 2.56
CA ASP A 172 -27.34 -5.09 3.43
C ASP A 172 -25.83 -4.97 3.26
N PHE A 173 -25.23 -4.07 4.02
CA PHE A 173 -23.79 -3.82 3.96
C PHE A 173 -22.97 -5.08 4.23
N LYS A 174 -23.27 -5.78 5.32
CA LYS A 174 -22.44 -6.93 5.75
C LYS A 174 -22.61 -8.13 4.83
N GLY A 175 -23.83 -8.46 4.43
CA GLY A 175 -24.09 -9.58 3.52
C GLY A 175 -23.46 -9.34 2.15
N THR A 176 -23.63 -8.14 1.58
CA THR A 176 -23.03 -7.74 0.30
C THR A 176 -21.50 -7.77 0.37
N LEU A 177 -20.91 -7.26 1.47
CA LEU A 177 -19.47 -7.27 1.69
C LEU A 177 -18.89 -8.69 1.75
N ARG A 178 -19.55 -9.61 2.48
CA ARG A 178 -19.13 -11.02 2.53
C ARG A 178 -19.15 -11.67 1.16
N GLY A 179 -20.18 -11.40 0.37
CA GLY A 179 -20.28 -11.87 -1.01
C GLY A 179 -19.12 -11.35 -1.87
N ALA A 180 -18.82 -10.05 -1.78
CA ALA A 180 -17.72 -9.42 -2.50
C ALA A 180 -16.36 -10.00 -2.10
N LEU A 181 -16.08 -10.11 -0.79
CA LEU A 181 -14.82 -10.66 -0.28
C LEU A 181 -14.58 -12.10 -0.73
N LYS A 182 -15.64 -12.93 -0.75
CA LYS A 182 -15.54 -14.30 -1.27
C LYS A 182 -15.09 -14.34 -2.72
N GLY A 183 -15.49 -13.37 -3.54
CA GLY A 183 -15.05 -13.28 -4.93
C GLY A 183 -13.68 -12.64 -5.13
N MET A 184 -13.15 -11.95 -4.13
CA MET A 184 -11.84 -11.29 -4.16
C MET A 184 -10.68 -12.19 -3.73
N LEU A 185 -10.96 -13.30 -3.06
CA LEU A 185 -9.95 -14.23 -2.53
C LEU A 185 -9.98 -15.54 -3.31
N PRO A 186 -8.84 -16.24 -3.45
CA PRO A 186 -8.81 -17.59 -4.02
C PRO A 186 -9.69 -18.57 -3.22
N GLU A 187 -10.26 -19.55 -3.88
CA GLU A 187 -11.09 -20.58 -3.23
C GLU A 187 -10.36 -21.29 -2.06
N LYS A 188 -9.04 -21.44 -2.18
CA LYS A 188 -8.18 -22.07 -1.17
C LYS A 188 -7.48 -21.06 -0.25
N ALA A 189 -8.01 -19.82 -0.14
CA ALA A 189 -7.48 -18.84 0.81
C ALA A 189 -7.57 -19.35 2.25
N ASP A 190 -6.61 -18.97 3.09
CA ASP A 190 -6.61 -19.31 4.52
C ASP A 190 -7.91 -18.81 5.19
N PRO A 191 -8.74 -19.70 5.75
CA PRO A 191 -10.01 -19.32 6.38
C PRO A 191 -9.86 -18.30 7.51
N GLU A 192 -8.77 -18.36 8.29
CA GLU A 192 -8.53 -17.39 9.37
C GLU A 192 -8.19 -16.00 8.80
N LEU A 193 -7.44 -15.93 7.71
CA LEU A 193 -7.20 -14.68 7.00
C LEU A 193 -8.50 -14.10 6.43
N VAL A 194 -9.31 -14.92 5.78
CA VAL A 194 -10.63 -14.51 5.23
C VAL A 194 -11.51 -13.93 6.35
N LYS A 195 -11.60 -14.63 7.47
CA LYS A 195 -12.36 -14.21 8.65
C LYS A 195 -11.83 -12.90 9.24
N TRP A 196 -10.51 -12.76 9.33
CA TRP A 196 -9.87 -11.54 9.84
C TRP A 196 -10.17 -10.33 8.94
N ILE A 197 -10.02 -10.47 7.61
CA ILE A 197 -10.35 -9.41 6.64
C ILE A 197 -11.85 -9.05 6.75
N ALA A 198 -12.74 -10.04 6.76
CA ALA A 198 -14.18 -9.81 6.87
C ALA A 198 -14.53 -9.06 8.16
N THR A 199 -13.98 -9.47 9.30
CA THR A 199 -14.22 -8.83 10.60
C THR A 199 -13.81 -7.35 10.58
N LYS A 200 -12.63 -7.04 10.02
CA LYS A 200 -12.15 -5.66 9.86
C LYS A 200 -13.06 -4.83 8.96
N ALA A 201 -13.42 -5.37 7.81
CA ALA A 201 -14.24 -4.66 6.84
C ALA A 201 -15.69 -4.46 7.32
N GLU A 202 -16.27 -5.43 7.99
CA GLU A 202 -17.63 -5.35 8.58
C GLU A 202 -17.73 -4.38 9.76
N SER A 203 -16.62 -4.02 10.39
CA SER A 203 -16.57 -3.07 11.49
C SER A 203 -16.62 -1.61 11.05
N GLN A 204 -16.52 -1.35 9.73
CA GLN A 204 -16.53 0.00 9.19
C GLN A 204 -17.97 0.59 9.17
N ASP A 205 -18.04 1.93 9.20
CA ASP A 205 -19.31 2.64 9.06
C ASP A 205 -19.87 2.45 7.63
N PRO A 206 -21.09 1.89 7.48
CA PRO A 206 -21.68 1.65 6.16
C PRO A 206 -21.88 2.92 5.33
N LYS A 207 -22.24 4.05 5.98
CA LYS A 207 -22.47 5.32 5.25
C LYS A 207 -21.16 5.87 4.68
N MET A 208 -20.10 5.82 5.48
CA MET A 208 -18.77 6.19 5.03
C MET A 208 -18.31 5.28 3.88
N ALA A 209 -18.43 3.97 4.05
CA ALA A 209 -17.99 3.00 3.07
C ALA A 209 -18.72 3.13 1.73
N VAL A 210 -20.06 3.28 1.75
CA VAL A 210 -20.86 3.51 0.54
C VAL A 210 -20.53 4.87 -0.09
N GLY A 211 -20.32 5.91 0.72
CA GLY A 211 -19.89 7.23 0.23
C GLY A 211 -18.58 7.17 -0.55
N LEU A 212 -17.57 6.51 0.00
CA LEU A 212 -16.29 6.30 -0.69
C LEU A 212 -16.42 5.43 -1.95
N MET A 213 -17.24 4.38 -1.92
CA MET A 213 -17.46 3.53 -3.09
C MET A 213 -18.13 4.32 -4.22
N ARG A 214 -19.08 5.19 -3.88
CA ARG A 214 -19.76 6.08 -4.84
C ARG A 214 -18.77 7.07 -5.47
N ASP A 215 -17.92 7.72 -4.66
CA ASP A 215 -16.89 8.63 -5.16
C ASP A 215 -15.89 7.90 -6.06
N LEU A 216 -15.35 6.76 -5.58
CA LEU A 216 -14.37 5.94 -6.30
C LEU A 216 -14.89 5.49 -7.67
N SER A 217 -16.18 5.14 -7.78
CA SER A 217 -16.78 4.70 -9.04
C SER A 217 -16.84 5.81 -10.10
N GLY A 218 -16.80 7.08 -9.67
CA GLY A 218 -16.80 8.27 -10.55
C GLY A 218 -15.40 8.82 -10.87
N VAL A 219 -14.34 8.27 -10.28
CA VAL A 219 -12.97 8.79 -10.43
C VAL A 219 -12.44 8.58 -11.85
N ASP A 220 -11.92 9.64 -12.45
CA ASP A 220 -11.13 9.54 -13.69
C ASP A 220 -9.68 9.11 -13.38
N THR A 221 -9.49 7.81 -13.25
CA THR A 221 -8.19 7.21 -12.93
C THR A 221 -7.13 7.49 -13.99
N LYS A 222 -7.54 7.65 -15.24
CA LYS A 222 -6.67 8.04 -16.35
C LYS A 222 -6.10 9.45 -16.13
N ALA A 223 -6.96 10.41 -15.77
CA ALA A 223 -6.51 11.76 -15.43
C ALA A 223 -5.58 11.75 -14.21
N LEU A 224 -5.87 10.96 -13.17
CA LEU A 224 -5.00 10.82 -12.00
C LEU A 224 -3.61 10.29 -12.38
N LEU A 225 -3.53 9.24 -13.22
CA LEU A 225 -2.25 8.69 -13.66
C LEU A 225 -1.44 9.73 -14.44
N LYS A 226 -2.09 10.44 -15.37
CA LYS A 226 -1.45 11.50 -16.16
C LYS A 226 -0.94 12.65 -15.30
N ASP A 227 -1.69 13.03 -14.26
CA ASP A 227 -1.39 14.18 -13.43
C ASP A 227 -0.39 13.90 -12.30
N ALA A 228 -0.20 12.64 -11.93
CA ALA A 228 0.73 12.23 -10.85
C ALA A 228 2.19 12.63 -11.15
N LYS A 229 2.60 12.65 -12.44
CA LYS A 229 3.93 13.09 -12.92
C LYS A 229 5.11 12.36 -12.27
N VAL A 230 4.89 11.17 -11.75
CA VAL A 230 5.90 10.30 -11.15
C VAL A 230 5.78 8.89 -11.73
N PRO A 231 6.85 8.09 -11.69
CA PRO A 231 6.76 6.67 -12.04
C PRO A 231 5.71 5.95 -11.21
N VAL A 232 4.91 5.11 -11.86
CA VAL A 232 3.93 4.25 -11.23
C VAL A 232 4.30 2.80 -11.52
N ARG A 233 4.43 2.01 -10.48
CA ARG A 233 4.66 0.57 -10.57
C ARG A 233 3.55 -0.15 -9.85
N CYS A 234 3.08 -1.26 -10.39
CA CYS A 234 2.08 -2.07 -9.69
C CYS A 234 2.62 -3.47 -9.37
N ILE A 235 2.13 -4.04 -8.28
CA ILE A 235 2.24 -5.46 -7.94
C ILE A 235 0.82 -5.98 -7.89
N ASN A 236 0.36 -6.58 -8.98
CA ASN A 236 -1.03 -7.00 -9.13
C ASN A 236 -1.14 -8.51 -9.16
N ALA A 237 -2.24 -9.05 -8.63
CA ALA A 237 -2.56 -10.45 -8.72
C ALA A 237 -2.79 -10.89 -10.18
N ALA A 238 -2.37 -12.10 -10.53
CA ALA A 238 -2.87 -12.74 -11.74
C ALA A 238 -4.37 -13.03 -11.57
N PRO A 239 -5.15 -13.04 -12.67
CA PRO A 239 -6.57 -13.37 -12.60
C PRO A 239 -6.80 -14.77 -12.04
N ALA A 240 -6.93 -14.89 -10.73
CA ALA A 240 -7.18 -16.13 -10.02
C ALA A 240 -8.61 -16.21 -9.45
N THR A 241 -9.38 -15.13 -9.57
CA THR A 241 -10.74 -15.02 -9.07
C THR A 241 -11.67 -14.51 -10.17
N GLN A 242 -12.98 -14.75 -10.03
CA GLN A 242 -13.98 -14.29 -11.01
C GLN A 242 -14.07 -12.74 -11.13
N PHE A 243 -13.55 -12.01 -10.16
CA PHE A 243 -13.50 -10.54 -10.17
C PHE A 243 -12.13 -9.97 -10.54
N ALA A 244 -11.14 -10.85 -10.77
CA ALA A 244 -9.81 -10.39 -11.15
C ALA A 244 -9.81 -9.84 -12.58
N ILE A 245 -9.39 -8.58 -12.71
CA ILE A 245 -9.26 -7.91 -14.00
C ILE A 245 -7.80 -8.00 -14.41
N PRO A 246 -7.46 -8.52 -15.60
CA PRO A 246 -6.10 -8.48 -16.09
C PRO A 246 -5.58 -7.05 -16.18
N THR A 247 -4.33 -6.83 -15.79
CA THR A 247 -3.74 -5.50 -15.89
C THR A 247 -3.42 -5.15 -17.34
N ALA A 248 -4.07 -4.12 -17.85
CA ALA A 248 -3.88 -3.59 -19.21
C ALA A 248 -2.68 -2.63 -19.25
N SER A 249 -1.47 -3.16 -19.05
CA SER A 249 -0.23 -2.39 -18.95
C SER A 249 -0.01 -1.47 -20.15
N ASP A 250 -0.25 -1.96 -21.36
CA ASP A 250 -0.09 -1.17 -22.60
C ASP A 250 -1.06 0.02 -22.70
N ILE A 251 -2.25 -0.11 -22.10
CA ILE A 251 -3.19 1.01 -21.98
C ILE A 251 -2.65 2.04 -21.00
N ASN A 252 -2.24 1.59 -19.82
CA ASN A 252 -1.79 2.49 -18.76
C ASN A 252 -0.52 3.26 -19.15
N LYS A 253 0.41 2.63 -19.87
CA LYS A 253 1.62 3.26 -20.42
C LYS A 253 1.37 4.46 -21.34
N LYS A 254 0.19 4.57 -21.92
CA LYS A 254 -0.18 5.74 -22.74
C LYS A 254 -0.37 7.02 -21.90
N TYR A 255 -0.58 6.88 -20.60
CA TYR A 255 -0.94 7.97 -19.69
C TYR A 255 0.12 8.32 -18.66
N GLY A 256 1.16 7.50 -18.50
CA GLY A 256 2.25 7.77 -17.57
C GLY A 256 3.39 6.75 -17.65
N ASP A 257 4.46 6.98 -16.91
CA ASP A 257 5.52 6.00 -16.71
C ASP A 257 5.00 4.88 -15.80
N PHE A 258 4.41 3.86 -16.42
CA PHE A 258 3.72 2.76 -15.76
C PHE A 258 4.35 1.41 -16.08
N ASP A 259 4.53 0.57 -15.07
CA ASP A 259 4.85 -0.85 -15.26
C ASP A 259 4.21 -1.71 -14.16
N VAL A 260 4.17 -3.04 -14.36
CA VAL A 260 3.51 -3.98 -13.47
C VAL A 260 4.31 -5.27 -13.31
N VAL A 261 4.39 -5.75 -12.07
CA VAL A 261 4.84 -7.08 -11.70
C VAL A 261 3.61 -7.91 -11.35
N ILE A 262 3.44 -9.05 -11.98
CA ILE A 262 2.32 -9.95 -11.70
C ILE A 262 2.72 -10.95 -10.60
N MET A 263 1.79 -11.18 -9.67
CA MET A 263 1.91 -12.15 -8.59
C MET A 263 0.85 -13.24 -8.74
N GLU A 264 1.31 -14.47 -8.95
CA GLU A 264 0.42 -15.61 -9.23
C GLU A 264 -0.08 -16.31 -7.96
N GLY A 265 -1.26 -16.94 -8.06
CA GLY A 265 -1.82 -17.75 -6.98
C GLY A 265 -2.18 -16.95 -5.72
N VAL A 266 -2.56 -15.71 -5.88
CA VAL A 266 -3.11 -14.81 -4.87
C VAL A 266 -4.36 -14.12 -5.41
N GLY A 267 -5.16 -13.58 -4.51
CA GLY A 267 -6.30 -12.72 -4.84
C GLY A 267 -6.00 -11.26 -4.58
N HIS A 268 -7.02 -10.54 -4.12
CA HIS A 268 -7.00 -9.08 -3.96
C HIS A 268 -6.07 -8.57 -2.84
N PHE A 269 -5.59 -9.45 -1.95
CA PHE A 269 -4.77 -9.05 -0.80
C PHE A 269 -3.37 -9.70 -0.83
N PRO A 270 -2.59 -9.55 -1.90
CA PRO A 270 -1.30 -10.25 -2.07
C PRO A 270 -0.33 -10.01 -0.91
N MET A 271 -0.37 -8.81 -0.29
CA MET A 271 0.47 -8.42 0.84
C MET A 271 0.12 -9.17 2.14
N LEU A 272 -1.08 -9.76 2.22
CA LEU A 272 -1.55 -10.58 3.35
C LEU A 272 -1.54 -12.07 3.02
N GLU A 273 -1.86 -12.44 1.79
CA GLU A 273 -1.99 -13.85 1.35
C GLU A 273 -0.63 -14.53 1.22
N LYS A 274 0.37 -13.84 0.67
CA LYS A 274 1.75 -14.32 0.53
C LYS A 274 2.76 -13.22 0.90
N PRO A 275 2.84 -12.82 2.17
CA PRO A 275 3.59 -11.63 2.59
C PRO A 275 5.09 -11.71 2.27
N ALA A 276 5.73 -12.87 2.35
CA ALA A 276 7.15 -13.03 2.05
C ALA A 276 7.44 -12.80 0.55
N GLU A 277 6.66 -13.42 -0.33
CA GLU A 277 6.77 -13.24 -1.79
C GLU A 277 6.45 -11.81 -2.20
N PHE A 278 5.40 -11.23 -1.63
CA PHE A 278 5.04 -9.83 -1.86
C PHE A 278 6.19 -8.88 -1.46
N ASN A 279 6.79 -9.08 -0.27
CA ASN A 279 7.90 -8.26 0.21
C ASN A 279 9.13 -8.37 -0.70
N GLU A 280 9.42 -9.55 -1.26
CA GLU A 280 10.49 -9.74 -2.23
C GLU A 280 10.23 -8.93 -3.52
N LYS A 281 9.02 -9.03 -4.08
CA LYS A 281 8.62 -8.25 -5.27
C LYS A 281 8.67 -6.75 -4.99
N LEU A 282 8.18 -6.30 -3.83
CA LEU A 282 8.24 -4.89 -3.44
C LEU A 282 9.69 -4.41 -3.31
N ARG A 283 10.60 -5.19 -2.72
CA ARG A 283 12.03 -4.87 -2.70
C ARG A 283 12.63 -4.76 -4.11
N GLY A 284 12.21 -5.65 -5.02
CA GLY A 284 12.60 -5.59 -6.43
C GLY A 284 12.22 -4.26 -7.09
N VAL A 285 10.96 -3.86 -6.94
CA VAL A 285 10.44 -2.58 -7.47
C VAL A 285 11.13 -1.38 -6.82
N LEU A 286 11.34 -1.40 -5.51
CA LEU A 286 11.99 -0.29 -4.79
C LEU A 286 13.43 -0.04 -5.25
N LYS A 287 14.15 -1.03 -5.78
CA LYS A 287 15.51 -0.85 -6.32
C LYS A 287 15.56 0.14 -7.48
N GLU A 288 14.46 0.30 -8.25
CA GLU A 288 14.40 1.28 -9.34
C GLU A 288 14.50 2.72 -8.83
N PHE A 289 14.18 2.96 -7.57
CA PHE A 289 14.13 4.27 -6.93
C PHE A 289 15.29 4.50 -5.95
N ALA A 290 16.13 3.49 -5.71
CA ALA A 290 17.29 3.62 -4.86
C ALA A 290 18.34 4.53 -5.53
N GLY A 291 18.82 5.56 -4.82
CA GLY A 291 19.89 6.44 -5.29
C GLY A 291 19.54 7.46 -6.38
N LYS A 292 18.32 7.52 -6.86
CA LYS A 292 17.87 8.64 -7.73
C LYS A 292 17.57 9.86 -6.86
N LYS A 293 18.47 10.86 -6.95
CA LYS A 293 18.27 12.19 -6.33
C LYS A 293 17.26 13.01 -7.11
#